data_93da5e3107e20eb3439758847e4b5054
#
_entry.id   93da5e3107e20eb3439758847e4b5054
#
_cell.length_a   1.000
_cell.length_b   1.000
_cell.length_c   1.000
_cell.angle_alpha   90.00
_cell.angle_beta   90.00
_cell.angle_gamma   90.00
#
_symmetry.space_group_name_H-M   'P 1'
#
loop_
_entity.id
_entity.type
_entity.pdbx_description
1 polymer ?
#
loop_
_entity_poly.entity_id
_entity_poly.type
_entity_poly.pdbx_seq_one_letter_code
_entity_poly.pdbx_strand_id
1 'polypeptide(L)'
;MFEECLEVFKRELDYDNNLILDEYIPADGSYIIVDAEGKIKNYQDIKLDKKKRGTSEAVVKGSYFKEICFYDYHSKLISMNKPVDSKKVIHSNNYLSFAVKKESITSKLTETIIDNYYDTLKNPLEKKYKKSKEASKIYQKFEEEYAPVNIEILEKCRSWIKQHIFSIDKLINIDLKKKDYLKIFFEIFEADEEENRKNKELFIQEDNRYIFPSIYNSNDYNVEVNGKIQGIPDNNMGMNAKKPFLAIKTRKTPAAYLVDINKAILQKQFFEYLMNFAANGKNNIYIDTKNYRIKAYSDQDERDDFDGMASGYYLRIQKGKELEIQIQDNIVDYQNRLKTNFEYMKFISIDIKEDKLPEFAKKYGVYDKRTSIGTLINEIFFSKFLRTNYFIDANDMSIKDSVLRQNIIMYRNIILIGFIKELIIILVKQKKNLL
;
A
#
# COMPACT_ATOMS: atom_id res chain seq x y z
N MET A 1 13.76 -14.74 -6.06
CA MET A 1 12.39 -14.34 -5.76
C MET A 1 12.21 -12.82 -5.60
N PHE A 2 12.68 -12.19 -4.50
CA PHE A 2 12.42 -10.75 -4.29
C PHE A 2 12.94 -9.85 -5.43
N GLU A 3 14.15 -10.10 -5.91
CA GLU A 3 14.71 -9.37 -7.05
C GLU A 3 13.89 -9.54 -8.33
N GLU A 4 13.39 -10.73 -8.59
CA GLU A 4 12.54 -11.01 -9.76
C GLU A 4 11.18 -10.32 -9.62
N CYS A 5 10.59 -10.27 -8.41
CA CYS A 5 9.39 -9.50 -8.15
C CYS A 5 9.60 -8.00 -8.40
N LEU A 6 10.74 -7.46 -7.98
CA LEU A 6 11.11 -6.07 -8.24
C LEU A 6 11.32 -5.80 -9.74
N GLU A 7 11.90 -6.75 -10.46
CA GLU A 7 12.08 -6.62 -11.91
C GLU A 7 10.74 -6.58 -12.64
N VAL A 8 9.80 -7.47 -12.26
CA VAL A 8 8.45 -7.46 -12.82
C VAL A 8 7.76 -6.12 -12.54
N PHE A 9 7.79 -5.67 -11.29
CA PHE A 9 7.20 -4.40 -10.90
C PHE A 9 7.82 -3.21 -11.64
N LYS A 10 9.16 -3.19 -11.77
CA LYS A 10 9.85 -2.14 -12.51
C LYS A 10 9.40 -2.06 -13.96
N ARG A 11 9.25 -3.20 -14.64
CA ARG A 11 8.79 -3.23 -16.03
C ARG A 11 7.35 -2.75 -16.17
N GLU A 12 6.46 -3.12 -15.25
CA GLU A 12 5.10 -2.57 -15.25
C GLU A 12 5.10 -1.06 -14.99
N LEU A 13 5.91 -0.59 -14.04
CA LEU A 13 6.04 0.83 -13.72
C LEU A 13 6.62 1.65 -14.88
N ASP A 14 7.62 1.11 -15.58
CA ASP A 14 8.22 1.73 -16.77
C ASP A 14 7.21 1.80 -17.95
N TYR A 15 6.23 0.89 -18.00
CA TYR A 15 5.16 0.88 -19.00
C TYR A 15 4.00 1.82 -18.61
N ASP A 16 3.64 1.88 -17.34
CA ASP A 16 2.56 2.72 -16.82
C ASP A 16 3.02 3.51 -15.59
N ASN A 17 3.34 4.78 -15.79
CA ASN A 17 3.78 5.69 -14.72
C ASN A 17 2.69 5.96 -13.66
N ASN A 18 1.41 5.67 -13.96
CA ASN A 18 0.30 5.85 -13.02
C ASN A 18 -0.02 4.59 -12.21
N LEU A 19 0.69 3.47 -12.46
CA LEU A 19 0.44 2.16 -11.86
C LEU A 19 0.16 2.21 -10.35
N ILE A 20 0.95 2.98 -9.60
CA ILE A 20 0.80 3.11 -8.14
C ILE A 20 -0.43 3.97 -7.81
N LEU A 21 -0.65 5.06 -8.58
CA LEU A 21 -1.71 6.03 -8.32
C LEU A 21 -3.10 5.50 -8.67
N ASP A 22 -3.21 4.62 -9.65
CA ASP A 22 -4.50 4.02 -10.06
C ASP A 22 -5.15 3.20 -8.94
N GLU A 23 -4.33 2.56 -8.10
CA GLU A 23 -4.80 1.80 -6.92
C GLU A 23 -4.72 2.62 -5.63
N TYR A 24 -4.28 3.89 -5.68
CA TYR A 24 -4.10 4.71 -4.50
C TYR A 24 -5.42 5.31 -4.01
N ILE A 25 -5.70 5.14 -2.73
CA ILE A 25 -6.82 5.80 -2.05
C ILE A 25 -6.26 6.66 -0.93
N PRO A 26 -6.47 8.00 -0.99
CA PRO A 26 -6.10 8.90 0.08
C PRO A 26 -6.79 8.54 1.41
N ALA A 27 -6.20 8.93 2.53
CA ALA A 27 -6.79 8.74 3.85
C ALA A 27 -8.12 9.50 3.99
N ASP A 28 -9.00 9.05 4.89
CA ASP A 28 -10.22 9.81 5.22
C ASP A 28 -9.86 11.24 5.65
N GLY A 29 -10.51 12.23 5.05
CA GLY A 29 -10.23 13.63 5.33
C GLY A 29 -10.82 14.62 4.36
N SER A 30 -10.52 15.90 4.59
CA SER A 30 -10.84 17.01 3.72
C SER A 30 -9.60 17.46 2.97
N TYR A 31 -9.75 17.64 1.67
CA TYR A 31 -8.68 17.94 0.73
C TYR A 31 -8.96 19.26 0.03
N ILE A 32 -7.99 20.16 0.04
CA ILE A 32 -8.07 21.51 -0.54
C ILE A 32 -6.95 21.64 -1.57
N ILE A 33 -7.27 22.18 -2.74
CA ILE A 33 -6.28 22.65 -3.72
C ILE A 33 -6.38 24.16 -3.77
N VAL A 34 -5.26 24.83 -3.57
CA VAL A 34 -5.10 26.30 -3.64
C VAL A 34 -4.36 26.61 -4.93
N ASP A 35 -4.86 27.55 -5.72
CA ASP A 35 -4.25 27.97 -6.98
C ASP A 35 -3.09 28.97 -6.80
N ALA A 36 -2.47 29.36 -7.91
CA ALA A 36 -1.36 30.30 -7.94
C ALA A 36 -1.68 31.70 -7.38
N GLU A 37 -2.97 32.10 -7.41
CA GLU A 37 -3.47 33.36 -6.87
C GLU A 37 -3.79 33.27 -5.36
N GLY A 38 -3.71 32.07 -4.77
CA GLY A 38 -4.06 31.82 -3.37
C GLY A 38 -5.56 31.62 -3.12
N LYS A 39 -6.36 31.39 -4.17
CA LYS A 39 -7.77 31.05 -4.05
C LYS A 39 -7.96 29.56 -3.90
N ILE A 40 -9.02 29.14 -3.20
CA ILE A 40 -9.41 27.73 -3.11
C ILE A 40 -10.01 27.32 -4.45
N LYS A 41 -9.25 26.54 -5.23
CA LYS A 41 -9.64 25.98 -6.53
C LYS A 41 -10.58 24.80 -6.38
N ASN A 42 -10.34 23.96 -5.37
CA ASN A 42 -11.15 22.76 -5.10
C ASN A 42 -11.19 22.43 -3.61
N TYR A 43 -12.33 21.92 -3.17
CA TYR A 43 -12.53 21.30 -1.86
C TYR A 43 -13.28 19.98 -2.03
N GLN A 44 -12.78 18.90 -1.45
CA GLN A 44 -13.41 17.60 -1.50
C GLN A 44 -13.19 16.83 -0.19
N ASP A 45 -14.27 16.28 0.38
CA ASP A 45 -14.19 15.27 1.43
C ASP A 45 -14.01 13.89 0.80
N ILE A 46 -12.99 13.16 1.26
CA ILE A 46 -12.74 11.78 0.88
C ILE A 46 -13.02 10.90 2.10
N LYS A 47 -13.83 9.87 1.89
CA LYS A 47 -14.15 8.87 2.90
C LYS A 47 -14.29 7.50 2.27
N LEU A 48 -13.57 6.52 2.83
CA LEU A 48 -13.63 5.15 2.38
C LEU A 48 -14.88 4.45 2.98
N ASP A 49 -15.77 3.98 2.13
CA ASP A 49 -16.84 3.06 2.55
C ASP A 49 -16.25 1.65 2.72
N LYS A 50 -16.06 1.28 3.98
CA LYS A 50 -15.47 -0.03 4.33
C LYS A 50 -16.31 -1.22 3.88
N LYS A 51 -17.63 -1.04 3.67
CA LYS A 51 -18.52 -2.11 3.21
C LYS A 51 -18.39 -2.37 1.72
N LYS A 52 -18.00 -1.33 0.96
CA LYS A 52 -17.78 -1.38 -0.50
C LYS A 52 -16.29 -1.51 -0.88
N ARG A 53 -15.44 -1.82 0.09
CA ARG A 53 -14.00 -1.95 -0.11
C ARG A 53 -13.69 -2.96 -1.22
N GLY A 54 -12.81 -2.58 -2.14
CA GLY A 54 -12.46 -3.39 -3.31
C GLY A 54 -13.34 -3.14 -4.54
N THR A 55 -14.35 -2.29 -4.44
CA THR A 55 -15.18 -1.87 -5.58
C THR A 55 -14.88 -0.44 -6.01
N SER A 56 -15.26 -0.07 -7.23
CA SER A 56 -15.16 1.30 -7.73
C SER A 56 -16.00 2.31 -6.94
N GLU A 57 -16.99 1.84 -6.18
CA GLU A 57 -17.89 2.65 -5.35
C GLU A 57 -17.36 2.87 -3.92
N ALA A 58 -16.21 2.31 -3.57
CA ALA A 58 -15.64 2.43 -2.22
C ALA A 58 -15.31 3.88 -1.83
N VAL A 59 -15.06 4.74 -2.81
CA VAL A 59 -14.79 6.17 -2.62
C VAL A 59 -15.52 6.97 -3.68
N VAL A 60 -16.16 8.07 -3.27
CA VAL A 60 -16.76 9.02 -4.20
C VAL A 60 -15.63 9.83 -4.85
N LYS A 61 -15.48 9.69 -6.16
CA LYS A 61 -14.44 10.37 -6.94
C LYS A 61 -15.01 11.67 -7.51
N GLY A 62 -14.55 12.80 -6.99
CA GLY A 62 -14.84 14.12 -7.58
C GLY A 62 -13.96 14.40 -8.81
N SER A 63 -14.17 15.56 -9.43
CA SER A 63 -13.43 15.98 -10.64
C SER A 63 -11.92 16.08 -10.43
N TYR A 64 -11.47 16.43 -9.23
CA TYR A 64 -10.04 16.57 -8.88
C TYR A 64 -9.49 15.38 -8.09
N PHE A 65 -10.17 14.24 -8.12
CA PHE A 65 -9.74 13.07 -7.33
C PHE A 65 -8.34 12.57 -7.72
N LYS A 66 -8.02 12.56 -9.01
CA LYS A 66 -6.71 12.10 -9.50
C LYS A 66 -5.58 13.04 -9.08
N GLU A 67 -5.81 14.36 -9.15
CA GLU A 67 -4.87 15.38 -8.70
C GLU A 67 -4.63 15.26 -7.19
N ILE A 68 -5.69 15.09 -6.39
CA ILE A 68 -5.59 14.86 -4.96
C ILE A 68 -4.77 13.60 -4.66
N CYS A 69 -5.01 12.49 -5.37
CA CYS A 69 -4.21 11.28 -5.21
C CYS A 69 -2.74 11.52 -5.49
N PHE A 70 -2.42 12.26 -6.55
CA PHE A 70 -1.07 12.59 -6.94
C PHE A 70 -0.38 13.45 -5.87
N TYR A 71 -0.98 14.57 -5.47
CA TYR A 71 -0.40 15.50 -4.48
C TYR A 71 -0.28 14.85 -3.10
N ASP A 72 -1.28 14.05 -2.70
CA ASP A 72 -1.23 13.32 -1.42
C ASP A 72 -0.12 12.27 -1.42
N TYR A 73 0.05 11.55 -2.52
CA TYR A 73 1.10 10.55 -2.67
C TYR A 73 2.50 11.18 -2.55
N HIS A 74 2.74 12.31 -3.24
CA HIS A 74 4.02 13.02 -3.28
C HIS A 74 4.22 14.03 -2.13
N SER A 75 3.51 13.89 -1.03
CA SER A 75 3.67 14.74 0.16
C SER A 75 3.67 13.97 1.47
N LYS A 76 3.71 12.63 1.41
CA LYS A 76 3.68 11.77 2.60
C LYS A 76 5.03 11.63 3.26
N LEU A 77 5.01 11.57 4.58
CA LEU A 77 6.18 11.11 5.35
C LEU A 77 6.45 9.62 5.08
N ILE A 78 7.71 9.23 4.96
CA ILE A 78 8.12 7.81 4.94
C ILE A 78 7.61 7.10 6.20
N SER A 79 7.77 7.74 7.35
CA SER A 79 7.24 7.25 8.62
C SER A 79 7.14 8.39 9.64
N MET A 80 6.31 8.20 10.66
CA MET A 80 6.22 9.13 11.80
C MET A 80 7.47 9.19 12.68
N ASN A 81 8.48 8.35 12.39
CA ASN A 81 9.79 8.41 13.03
C ASN A 81 10.75 9.36 12.30
N LYS A 82 10.41 9.79 11.09
CA LYS A 82 11.19 10.71 10.26
C LYS A 82 10.40 11.98 9.90
N PRO A 83 9.74 12.63 10.86
CA PRO A 83 8.90 13.79 10.58
C PRO A 83 9.76 14.97 10.14
N VAL A 84 9.16 15.89 9.37
CA VAL A 84 9.70 17.23 9.15
C VAL A 84 9.43 18.09 10.38
N ASP A 85 8.18 18.11 10.83
CA ASP A 85 7.81 18.72 12.10
C ASP A 85 8.20 17.81 13.28
N SER A 86 9.15 18.28 14.10
CA SER A 86 9.64 17.56 15.28
C SER A 86 8.55 17.30 16.33
N LYS A 87 7.48 18.11 16.36
CA LYS A 87 6.33 17.95 17.26
C LYS A 87 5.31 16.94 16.73
N LYS A 88 5.45 16.48 15.46
CA LYS A 88 4.57 15.52 14.81
C LYS A 88 3.10 15.97 14.75
N VAL A 89 2.87 17.26 14.61
CA VAL A 89 1.54 17.84 14.40
C VAL A 89 1.25 17.95 12.91
N ILE A 90 2.26 18.38 12.13
CA ILE A 90 2.19 18.49 10.67
C ILE A 90 2.78 17.22 10.06
N HIS A 91 2.02 16.56 9.20
CA HIS A 91 2.32 15.23 8.64
C HIS A 91 2.67 15.27 7.16
N SER A 92 3.27 16.37 6.70
CA SER A 92 3.74 16.52 5.32
C SER A 92 5.27 16.55 5.24
N ASN A 93 5.81 16.17 4.08
CA ASN A 93 7.23 16.22 3.77
C ASN A 93 7.60 17.34 2.79
N ASN A 94 6.61 18.06 2.26
CA ASN A 94 6.73 18.96 1.12
C ASN A 94 6.13 20.32 1.46
N TYR A 95 6.81 21.42 1.15
CA TYR A 95 6.30 22.78 1.45
C TYR A 95 5.11 23.18 0.58
N LEU A 96 4.87 22.47 -0.54
CA LEU A 96 3.68 22.64 -1.37
C LEU A 96 2.46 21.95 -0.77
N SER A 97 2.59 21.27 0.37
CA SER A 97 1.51 20.59 1.05
C SER A 97 1.51 20.83 2.54
N PHE A 98 0.31 20.84 3.13
CA PHE A 98 0.14 20.96 4.57
C PHE A 98 -0.90 19.93 5.03
N ALA A 99 -0.47 18.96 5.82
CA ALA A 99 -1.33 17.88 6.30
C ALA A 99 -1.38 17.90 7.83
N VAL A 100 -2.57 17.96 8.40
CA VAL A 100 -2.79 18.02 9.86
C VAL A 100 -4.07 17.27 10.22
N LYS A 101 -4.14 16.66 11.40
CA LYS A 101 -5.41 16.17 11.91
C LYS A 101 -6.31 17.36 12.28
N LYS A 102 -7.58 17.31 11.87
CA LYS A 102 -8.54 18.40 12.12
C LYS A 102 -8.60 18.77 13.60
N GLU A 103 -8.70 17.78 14.51
CA GLU A 103 -8.70 18.01 15.96
C GLU A 103 -7.42 18.70 16.49
N SER A 104 -6.31 18.59 15.75
CA SER A 104 -5.05 19.20 16.15
C SER A 104 -4.97 20.67 15.81
N ILE A 105 -5.79 21.18 14.90
CA ILE A 105 -5.81 22.60 14.52
C ILE A 105 -6.17 23.47 15.72
N THR A 106 -7.15 23.04 16.51
CA THR A 106 -7.61 23.79 17.69
C THR A 106 -6.90 23.43 18.99
N SER A 107 -6.19 22.29 19.03
CA SER A 107 -5.64 21.76 20.29
C SER A 107 -4.12 21.76 20.40
N LYS A 108 -3.41 21.62 19.26
CA LYS A 108 -1.95 21.42 19.26
C LYS A 108 -1.20 22.30 18.29
N LEU A 109 -1.83 22.68 17.18
CA LEU A 109 -1.19 23.50 16.16
C LEU A 109 -1.01 24.94 16.70
N THR A 110 0.18 25.49 16.51
CA THR A 110 0.52 26.88 16.84
C THR A 110 1.29 27.51 15.69
N GLU A 111 1.32 28.84 15.61
CA GLU A 111 2.14 29.54 14.61
C GLU A 111 3.61 29.12 14.70
N THR A 112 4.14 28.95 15.91
CA THR A 112 5.52 28.48 16.12
C THR A 112 5.78 27.10 15.50
N ILE A 113 4.81 26.19 15.55
CA ILE A 113 4.94 24.84 14.92
C ILE A 113 4.95 25.01 13.40
N ILE A 114 4.08 25.87 12.84
CA ILE A 114 4.05 26.18 11.41
C ILE A 114 5.39 26.79 10.99
N ASP A 115 5.88 27.78 11.72
CA ASP A 115 7.17 28.43 11.44
C ASP A 115 8.32 27.43 11.47
N ASN A 116 8.40 26.59 12.51
CA ASN A 116 9.45 25.56 12.61
C ASN A 116 9.38 24.51 11.47
N TYR A 117 8.17 24.16 11.01
CA TYR A 117 7.99 23.26 9.90
C TYR A 117 8.57 23.83 8.59
N TYR A 118 8.16 25.06 8.24
CA TYR A 118 8.66 25.74 7.04
C TYR A 118 10.14 26.09 7.14
N ASP A 119 10.64 26.51 8.30
CA ASP A 119 12.07 26.74 8.55
C ASP A 119 12.90 25.46 8.38
N THR A 120 12.34 24.30 8.74
CA THR A 120 13.00 23.01 8.53
C THR A 120 13.07 22.65 7.05
N LEU A 121 12.04 22.95 6.26
CA LEU A 121 12.02 22.75 4.82
C LEU A 121 12.89 23.77 4.08
N LYS A 122 13.01 24.99 4.62
CA LYS A 122 13.88 26.05 4.08
C LYS A 122 15.36 25.75 4.25
N ASN A 123 15.74 25.17 5.40
CA ASN A 123 17.13 24.89 5.77
C ASN A 123 17.31 23.47 6.30
N PRO A 124 17.09 22.42 5.46
CA PRO A 124 17.10 21.03 5.93
C PRO A 124 18.46 20.56 6.47
N LEU A 125 19.55 21.06 5.91
CA LEU A 125 20.91 20.72 6.37
C LEU A 125 21.14 21.13 7.83
N GLU A 126 20.71 22.34 8.20
CA GLU A 126 20.92 22.86 9.55
C GLU A 126 19.90 22.35 10.55
N LYS A 127 18.66 22.14 10.13
CA LYS A 127 17.54 21.81 11.01
C LYS A 127 17.30 20.31 11.12
N LYS A 128 17.25 19.57 10.00
CA LYS A 128 16.85 18.18 9.96
C LYS A 128 18.05 17.21 9.89
N TYR A 129 19.00 17.47 8.98
CA TYR A 129 20.09 16.54 8.68
C TYR A 129 21.40 16.83 9.39
N LYS A 130 21.51 17.91 10.16
CA LYS A 130 22.72 18.35 10.87
C LYS A 130 23.42 17.23 11.66
N LYS A 131 22.64 16.31 12.26
CA LYS A 131 23.16 15.23 13.10
C LYS A 131 23.61 14.00 12.33
N SER A 132 23.33 13.92 11.02
CA SER A 132 23.65 12.77 10.18
C SER A 132 24.49 13.20 8.99
N LYS A 133 25.80 12.93 9.09
CA LYS A 133 26.76 13.24 8.02
C LYS A 133 26.36 12.65 6.68
N GLU A 134 25.86 11.40 6.70
CA GLU A 134 25.49 10.70 5.46
C GLU A 134 24.18 11.24 4.86
N ALA A 135 23.19 11.59 5.70
CA ALA A 135 21.98 12.24 5.21
C ALA A 135 22.30 13.64 4.63
N SER A 136 23.21 14.38 5.28
CA SER A 136 23.67 15.68 4.76
C SER A 136 24.34 15.56 3.40
N LYS A 137 25.21 14.57 3.21
CA LYS A 137 25.85 14.30 1.91
C LYS A 137 24.84 13.96 0.82
N ILE A 138 23.87 13.12 1.12
CA ILE A 138 22.80 12.74 0.17
C ILE A 138 22.00 13.98 -0.22
N TYR A 139 21.62 14.80 0.77
CA TYR A 139 20.87 16.04 0.54
C TYR A 139 21.65 17.04 -0.33
N GLN A 140 22.94 17.25 -0.04
CA GLN A 140 23.81 18.12 -0.82
C GLN A 140 23.92 17.68 -2.29
N LYS A 141 24.15 16.37 -2.52
CA LYS A 141 24.16 15.81 -3.89
C LYS A 141 22.82 16.02 -4.61
N PHE A 142 21.71 15.94 -3.89
CA PHE A 142 20.39 16.21 -4.47
C PHE A 142 20.26 17.68 -4.91
N GLU A 143 20.68 18.64 -4.07
CA GLU A 143 20.62 20.05 -4.43
C GLU A 143 21.55 20.44 -5.59
N GLU A 144 22.72 19.78 -5.70
CA GLU A 144 23.64 19.94 -6.82
C GLU A 144 23.04 19.44 -8.15
N GLU A 145 22.25 18.35 -8.08
CA GLU A 145 21.66 17.73 -9.27
C GLU A 145 20.35 18.42 -9.72
N TYR A 146 19.52 18.82 -8.78
CA TYR A 146 18.15 19.30 -9.11
C TYR A 146 17.96 20.79 -8.95
N ALA A 147 18.14 21.36 -7.82
CA ALA A 147 18.15 22.80 -7.48
C ALA A 147 18.00 23.01 -5.96
N PRO A 148 18.39 24.16 -5.41
CA PRO A 148 18.05 24.56 -4.06
C PRO A 148 16.54 24.80 -3.88
N VAL A 149 16.09 24.87 -2.63
CA VAL A 149 14.69 25.17 -2.29
C VAL A 149 14.30 26.55 -2.82
N ASN A 150 13.14 26.63 -3.48
CA ASN A 150 12.60 27.92 -3.91
C ASN A 150 11.98 28.66 -2.71
N ILE A 151 12.73 29.61 -2.16
CA ILE A 151 12.37 30.35 -0.94
C ILE A 151 11.10 31.19 -1.16
N GLU A 152 10.92 31.79 -2.34
CA GLU A 152 9.75 32.61 -2.63
C GLU A 152 8.46 31.82 -2.59
N ILE A 153 8.45 30.66 -3.25
CA ILE A 153 7.30 29.75 -3.26
C ILE A 153 7.02 29.23 -1.84
N LEU A 154 8.06 28.79 -1.13
CA LEU A 154 7.93 28.32 0.24
C LEU A 154 7.28 29.37 1.16
N GLU A 155 7.73 30.63 1.08
CA GLU A 155 7.18 31.70 1.93
C GLU A 155 5.75 32.11 1.51
N LYS A 156 5.38 31.97 0.22
CA LYS A 156 3.98 32.09 -0.23
C LYS A 156 3.08 31.04 0.44
N CYS A 157 3.49 29.78 0.39
CA CYS A 157 2.74 28.68 1.03
C CYS A 157 2.63 28.87 2.54
N ARG A 158 3.74 29.23 3.21
CA ARG A 158 3.77 29.53 4.64
C ARG A 158 2.82 30.67 5.03
N SER A 159 2.86 31.77 4.29
CA SER A 159 2.01 32.93 4.54
C SER A 159 0.55 32.62 4.40
N TRP A 160 0.17 31.87 3.35
CA TRP A 160 -1.20 31.43 3.14
C TRP A 160 -1.71 30.54 4.30
N ILE A 161 -0.90 29.55 4.73
CA ILE A 161 -1.26 28.69 5.87
C ILE A 161 -1.45 29.53 7.15
N LYS A 162 -0.53 30.42 7.49
CA LYS A 162 -0.64 31.25 8.70
C LYS A 162 -1.88 32.14 8.68
N GLN A 163 -2.24 32.67 7.51
CA GLN A 163 -3.40 33.53 7.35
C GLN A 163 -4.73 32.79 7.49
N HIS A 164 -4.80 31.53 7.04
CA HIS A 164 -6.08 30.86 6.83
C HIS A 164 -6.35 29.67 7.76
N ILE A 165 -5.32 28.95 8.23
CA ILE A 165 -5.49 27.65 8.89
C ILE A 165 -6.34 27.71 10.16
N PHE A 166 -6.20 28.75 10.98
CA PHE A 166 -6.93 28.90 12.25
C PHE A 166 -8.38 29.39 12.07
N SER A 167 -8.75 29.80 10.87
CA SER A 167 -10.11 30.20 10.48
C SER A 167 -10.62 29.46 9.25
N ILE A 168 -10.06 28.31 8.96
CA ILE A 168 -10.37 27.54 7.76
C ILE A 168 -11.84 27.07 7.71
N ASP A 169 -12.45 26.85 8.86
CA ASP A 169 -13.87 26.55 9.02
C ASP A 169 -14.81 27.69 8.59
N LYS A 170 -14.30 28.92 8.53
CA LYS A 170 -15.04 30.07 8.01
C LYS A 170 -14.94 30.19 6.48
N LEU A 171 -13.90 29.63 5.89
CA LEU A 171 -13.69 29.64 4.43
C LEU A 171 -14.42 28.50 3.73
N ILE A 172 -14.49 27.36 4.39
CA ILE A 172 -15.12 26.14 3.88
C ILE A 172 -15.95 25.50 5.01
N ASN A 173 -17.03 24.81 4.63
CA ASN A 173 -17.86 24.11 5.61
C ASN A 173 -17.19 22.81 6.08
N ILE A 174 -16.30 22.91 7.07
CA ILE A 174 -15.54 21.80 7.61
C ILE A 174 -15.77 21.62 9.12
N ASP A 175 -15.96 20.38 9.56
CA ASP A 175 -16.04 20.04 10.98
C ASP A 175 -14.66 19.68 11.55
N LEU A 176 -14.06 20.63 12.30
CA LEU A 176 -12.75 20.46 12.91
C LEU A 176 -12.70 19.45 14.07
N LYS A 177 -13.86 18.98 14.58
CA LYS A 177 -13.93 17.98 15.65
C LYS A 177 -13.73 16.54 15.15
N LYS A 178 -13.81 16.32 13.83
CA LYS A 178 -13.58 15.00 13.25
C LYS A 178 -12.12 14.56 13.46
N LYS A 179 -11.94 13.23 13.68
CA LYS A 179 -10.61 12.61 13.87
C LYS A 179 -9.95 12.17 12.56
N ASP A 180 -10.21 12.90 11.48
CA ASP A 180 -9.63 12.70 10.16
C ASP A 180 -8.66 13.85 9.80
N TYR A 181 -8.17 13.84 8.57
CA TYR A 181 -7.17 14.82 8.13
C TYR A 181 -7.79 16.03 7.45
N LEU A 182 -7.13 17.20 7.58
CA LEU A 182 -7.18 18.29 6.64
C LEU A 182 -5.86 18.31 5.88
N LYS A 183 -5.93 18.28 4.54
CA LYS A 183 -4.75 18.37 3.67
C LYS A 183 -4.96 19.47 2.65
N ILE A 184 -3.94 20.31 2.50
CA ILE A 184 -3.93 21.47 1.62
C ILE A 184 -2.77 21.31 0.67
N PHE A 185 -3.02 21.49 -0.63
CA PHE A 185 -2.02 21.42 -1.70
C PHE A 185 -1.99 22.74 -2.45
N PHE A 186 -0.80 23.20 -2.83
CA PHE A 186 -0.58 24.44 -3.53
C PHE A 186 -0.16 24.18 -4.98
N GLU A 187 -0.96 24.63 -5.93
CA GLU A 187 -0.55 24.78 -7.33
C GLU A 187 0.03 26.19 -7.51
N ILE A 188 1.23 26.25 -8.06
CA ILE A 188 2.02 27.50 -8.13
C ILE A 188 1.94 28.12 -9.53
N PHE A 189 1.70 27.30 -10.53
CA PHE A 189 1.59 27.72 -11.92
C PHE A 189 0.13 27.73 -12.34
N GLU A 190 -0.21 28.55 -13.32
CA GLU A 190 -1.57 28.69 -13.85
C GLU A 190 -2.12 27.41 -14.47
N ALA A 191 -3.42 27.31 -14.71
CA ALA A 191 -4.12 26.06 -15.00
C ALA A 191 -4.17 25.69 -16.50
N ASP A 192 -3.05 25.76 -17.23
CA ASP A 192 -2.95 25.10 -18.53
C ASP A 192 -2.27 23.71 -18.42
N GLU A 193 -2.27 22.93 -19.51
CA GLU A 193 -1.72 21.56 -19.50
C GLU A 193 -0.21 21.54 -19.22
N GLU A 194 0.55 22.51 -19.73
CA GLU A 194 1.99 22.63 -19.55
C GLU A 194 2.32 23.01 -18.09
N GLU A 195 1.62 23.99 -17.55
CA GLU A 195 1.80 24.48 -16.20
C GLU A 195 1.34 23.45 -15.15
N ASN A 196 0.30 22.66 -15.44
CA ASN A 196 -0.11 21.54 -14.61
C ASN A 196 0.99 20.46 -14.54
N ARG A 197 1.71 20.22 -15.65
CA ARG A 197 2.87 19.33 -15.66
C ARG A 197 3.99 19.88 -14.77
N LYS A 198 4.28 21.19 -14.84
CA LYS A 198 5.29 21.86 -13.99
C LYS A 198 4.92 21.77 -12.50
N ASN A 199 3.64 21.92 -12.15
CA ASN A 199 3.17 21.72 -10.77
C ASN A 199 3.49 20.32 -10.27
N LYS A 200 3.22 19.30 -11.09
CA LYS A 200 3.50 17.90 -10.75
C LYS A 200 5.00 17.61 -10.63
N GLU A 201 5.81 18.12 -11.55
CA GLU A 201 7.26 17.98 -11.52
C GLU A 201 7.85 18.61 -10.27
N LEU A 202 7.38 19.79 -9.87
CA LEU A 202 7.79 20.46 -8.63
C LEU A 202 7.40 19.65 -7.39
N PHE A 203 6.18 19.07 -7.34
CA PHE A 203 5.77 18.18 -6.26
C PHE A 203 6.67 16.96 -6.13
N ILE A 204 7.01 16.30 -7.24
CA ILE A 204 7.94 15.15 -7.28
C ILE A 204 9.32 15.57 -6.80
N GLN A 205 9.82 16.72 -7.27
CA GLN A 205 11.14 17.23 -6.88
C GLN A 205 11.21 17.45 -5.36
N GLU A 206 10.22 18.11 -4.77
CA GLU A 206 10.21 18.39 -3.34
C GLU A 206 9.94 17.15 -2.48
N ASP A 207 9.17 16.18 -2.98
CA ASP A 207 9.06 14.85 -2.37
C ASP A 207 10.42 14.13 -2.35
N ASN A 208 11.13 14.09 -3.48
CA ASN A 208 12.44 13.46 -3.58
C ASN A 208 13.49 14.15 -2.70
N ARG A 209 13.43 15.48 -2.53
CA ARG A 209 14.27 16.24 -1.60
C ARG A 209 14.21 15.70 -0.18
N TYR A 210 13.02 15.25 0.27
CA TYR A 210 12.84 14.61 1.56
C TYR A 210 13.13 13.09 1.52
N ILE A 211 12.70 12.40 0.46
CA ILE A 211 12.81 10.94 0.33
C ILE A 211 14.26 10.50 0.30
N PHE A 212 15.11 11.08 -0.54
CA PHE A 212 16.49 10.62 -0.75
C PHE A 212 17.30 10.55 0.55
N PRO A 213 17.42 11.60 1.38
CA PRO A 213 18.17 11.52 2.62
C PRO A 213 17.47 10.73 3.72
N SER A 214 16.16 10.40 3.53
CA SER A 214 15.34 9.69 4.50
C SER A 214 15.07 8.22 4.14
N ILE A 215 15.48 7.75 2.95
CA ILE A 215 15.10 6.44 2.41
C ILE A 215 15.71 5.26 3.18
N TYR A 216 16.85 5.46 3.83
CA TYR A 216 17.49 4.42 4.61
C TYR A 216 16.96 4.38 6.04
N ASN A 217 16.86 3.18 6.61
CA ASN A 217 16.36 2.97 7.97
C ASN A 217 17.21 3.69 9.02
N SER A 218 18.54 3.48 8.95
CA SER A 218 19.53 4.22 9.73
C SER A 218 20.74 4.49 8.86
N ASN A 219 21.19 5.74 8.83
CA ASN A 219 22.38 6.12 8.11
C ASN A 219 23.69 5.63 8.76
N ASP A 220 23.65 5.09 9.98
CA ASP A 220 24.80 4.53 10.69
C ASP A 220 25.40 3.29 9.97
N TYR A 221 24.60 2.64 9.12
CA TYR A 221 25.02 1.46 8.36
C TYR A 221 25.36 1.77 6.89
N ASN A 222 25.29 3.05 6.52
CA ASN A 222 25.60 3.43 5.15
C ASN A 222 27.10 3.23 4.85
N VAL A 223 27.37 2.72 3.67
CA VAL A 223 28.72 2.56 3.13
C VAL A 223 28.79 3.18 1.74
N GLU A 224 29.94 3.70 1.39
CA GLU A 224 30.16 4.19 0.03
C GLU A 224 30.88 3.12 -0.79
N VAL A 225 30.26 2.70 -1.91
CA VAL A 225 30.78 1.71 -2.84
C VAL A 225 30.76 2.32 -4.25
N ASN A 226 31.92 2.45 -4.88
CA ASN A 226 32.05 3.02 -6.23
C ASN A 226 31.37 4.41 -6.37
N GLY A 227 31.55 5.28 -5.38
CA GLY A 227 30.98 6.63 -5.35
C GLY A 227 29.46 6.71 -5.07
N LYS A 228 28.80 5.56 -4.84
CA LYS A 228 27.38 5.48 -4.48
C LYS A 228 27.21 5.12 -3.02
N ILE A 229 26.33 5.84 -2.34
CA ILE A 229 25.94 5.52 -0.96
C ILE A 229 24.96 4.36 -0.99
N GLN A 230 25.29 3.30 -0.25
CA GLN A 230 24.43 2.13 -0.04
C GLN A 230 24.01 2.05 1.44
N GLY A 231 22.77 1.73 1.69
CA GLY A 231 22.23 1.63 3.04
C GLY A 231 21.13 0.59 3.17
N ILE A 232 20.65 0.39 4.39
CA ILE A 232 19.51 -0.48 4.68
C ILE A 232 18.23 0.27 4.30
N PRO A 233 17.42 -0.22 3.35
CA PRO A 233 16.20 0.48 2.96
C PRO A 233 15.18 0.55 4.11
N ASP A 234 14.47 1.68 4.20
CA ASP A 234 13.34 1.87 5.11
C ASP A 234 12.03 1.63 4.33
N ASN A 235 11.68 0.38 4.18
CA ASN A 235 10.56 -0.06 3.34
C ASN A 235 9.36 -0.56 4.14
N ASN A 236 9.25 -0.17 5.40
CA ASN A 236 8.19 -0.61 6.32
C ASN A 236 8.09 -2.13 6.54
N MET A 237 9.08 -2.91 6.10
CA MET A 237 9.13 -4.36 6.38
C MET A 237 9.63 -4.70 7.77
N GLY A 238 9.61 -3.74 8.68
CA GLY A 238 10.10 -3.92 10.02
C GLY A 238 11.60 -4.22 10.10
N MET A 239 12.37 -3.95 9.05
CA MET A 239 13.83 -3.96 9.09
C MET A 239 14.30 -2.73 9.86
N ASN A 240 14.42 -2.86 11.15
CA ASN A 240 14.84 -1.81 12.07
C ASN A 240 16.27 -2.10 12.53
N ALA A 241 17.16 -1.10 12.44
CA ALA A 241 18.55 -1.19 12.91
C ALA A 241 18.69 -1.66 14.37
N LYS A 242 17.64 -1.47 15.17
CA LYS A 242 17.58 -1.92 16.58
C LYS A 242 17.15 -3.38 16.75
N LYS A 243 16.71 -4.06 15.68
CA LYS A 243 16.33 -5.47 15.80
C LYS A 243 17.55 -6.35 16.04
N PRO A 244 17.44 -7.37 16.90
CA PRO A 244 18.50 -8.34 17.09
C PRO A 244 18.92 -8.96 15.73
N PHE A 245 20.23 -9.19 15.58
CA PHE A 245 20.81 -9.85 14.40
C PHE A 245 20.77 -9.06 13.08
N LEU A 246 20.24 -7.85 13.01
CA LEU A 246 20.33 -7.01 11.83
C LEU A 246 21.78 -6.59 11.53
N ALA A 247 22.54 -6.25 12.59
CA ALA A 247 23.95 -5.91 12.49
C ALA A 247 24.84 -7.04 13.06
N ILE A 248 25.82 -7.46 12.27
CA ILE A 248 26.85 -8.43 12.70
C ILE A 248 28.12 -7.64 12.98
N LYS A 249 28.34 -7.32 14.26
CA LYS A 249 29.43 -6.43 14.72
C LYS A 249 30.84 -6.90 14.37
N THR A 250 31.03 -8.20 14.14
CA THR A 250 32.33 -8.80 13.82
C THR A 250 32.69 -8.76 12.34
N ARG A 251 31.77 -8.36 11.47
CA ARG A 251 32.01 -8.24 10.02
C ARG A 251 32.49 -6.85 9.65
N LYS A 252 33.30 -6.74 8.60
CA LYS A 252 33.73 -5.47 8.01
C LYS A 252 32.54 -4.62 7.58
N THR A 253 31.50 -5.24 7.00
CA THR A 253 30.21 -4.63 6.70
C THR A 253 29.19 -5.23 7.66
N PRO A 254 28.75 -4.50 8.68
CA PRO A 254 27.90 -5.08 9.73
C PRO A 254 26.48 -5.39 9.28
N ALA A 255 25.97 -4.74 8.24
CA ALA A 255 24.63 -4.99 7.70
C ALA A 255 24.66 -6.02 6.56
N ALA A 256 23.74 -6.98 6.61
CA ALA A 256 23.69 -8.07 5.65
C ALA A 256 23.16 -7.68 4.26
N TYR A 257 22.34 -6.63 4.19
CA TYR A 257 21.65 -6.19 2.96
C TYR A 257 21.72 -4.67 2.84
N LEU A 258 22.48 -4.21 1.84
CA LEU A 258 22.64 -2.81 1.52
C LEU A 258 22.32 -2.59 0.04
N VAL A 259 21.60 -1.53 -0.26
CA VAL A 259 21.21 -1.16 -1.62
C VAL A 259 21.46 0.32 -1.87
N ASP A 260 21.63 0.70 -3.13
CA ASP A 260 21.68 2.11 -3.54
C ASP A 260 20.29 2.79 -3.42
N ILE A 261 20.28 4.11 -3.56
CA ILE A 261 19.07 4.94 -3.40
C ILE A 261 17.99 4.54 -4.39
N ASN A 262 18.34 4.32 -5.67
CA ASN A 262 17.35 4.01 -6.70
C ASN A 262 16.65 2.68 -6.42
N LYS A 263 17.42 1.67 -6.00
CA LYS A 263 16.88 0.37 -5.62
C LYS A 263 16.04 0.47 -4.34
N ALA A 264 16.44 1.31 -3.38
CA ALA A 264 15.67 1.54 -2.17
C ALA A 264 14.31 2.24 -2.48
N ILE A 265 14.30 3.20 -3.41
CA ILE A 265 13.08 3.86 -3.89
C ILE A 265 12.18 2.86 -4.61
N LEU A 266 12.72 2.03 -5.51
CA LEU A 266 11.95 1.01 -6.21
C LEU A 266 11.30 0.02 -5.23
N GLN A 267 12.03 -0.40 -4.19
CA GLN A 267 11.48 -1.25 -3.12
C GLN A 267 10.36 -0.55 -2.36
N LYS A 268 10.54 0.73 -2.00
CA LYS A 268 9.50 1.53 -1.34
C LYS A 268 8.24 1.58 -2.21
N GLN A 269 8.38 1.90 -3.48
CA GLN A 269 7.27 1.98 -4.43
C GLN A 269 6.55 0.62 -4.59
N PHE A 270 7.29 -0.47 -4.68
CA PHE A 270 6.72 -1.82 -4.75
C PHE A 270 5.88 -2.15 -3.51
N PHE A 271 6.37 -1.87 -2.31
CA PHE A 271 5.61 -2.12 -1.09
C PHE A 271 4.42 -1.17 -0.93
N GLU A 272 4.51 0.07 -1.40
CA GLU A 272 3.37 0.99 -1.45
C GLU A 272 2.30 0.50 -2.43
N TYR A 273 2.70 -0.01 -3.59
CA TYR A 273 1.80 -0.62 -4.56
C TYR A 273 1.06 -1.83 -3.95
N LEU A 274 1.78 -2.74 -3.30
CA LEU A 274 1.17 -3.85 -2.57
C LEU A 274 0.26 -3.38 -1.43
N MET A 275 0.65 -2.33 -0.70
CA MET A 275 -0.17 -1.75 0.36
C MET A 275 -1.49 -1.17 -0.19
N ASN A 276 -1.47 -0.57 -1.37
CA ASN A 276 -2.68 -0.07 -2.03
C ASN A 276 -3.64 -1.21 -2.34
N PHE A 277 -3.15 -2.33 -2.86
CA PHE A 277 -3.97 -3.54 -3.05
C PHE A 277 -4.56 -4.05 -1.73
N ALA A 278 -3.73 -4.19 -0.70
CA ALA A 278 -4.20 -4.61 0.62
C ALA A 278 -5.20 -3.61 1.21
N ALA A 279 -5.03 -2.30 0.96
CA ALA A 279 -5.99 -1.27 1.34
C ALA A 279 -7.33 -1.42 0.63
N ASN A 280 -7.34 -1.91 -0.60
CA ASN A 280 -8.53 -2.18 -1.40
C ASN A 280 -9.14 -3.58 -1.15
N GLY A 281 -8.56 -4.38 -0.24
CA GLY A 281 -9.04 -5.75 0.05
C GLY A 281 -8.61 -6.80 -0.98
N LYS A 282 -7.74 -6.43 -1.93
CA LYS A 282 -7.11 -7.35 -2.88
C LYS A 282 -5.89 -7.98 -2.23
N ASN A 283 -6.10 -9.02 -1.47
CA ASN A 283 -5.06 -9.61 -0.61
C ASN A 283 -4.26 -10.74 -1.28
N ASN A 284 -4.69 -11.23 -2.44
CA ASN A 284 -4.03 -12.29 -3.17
C ASN A 284 -3.29 -11.70 -4.37
N ILE A 285 -1.96 -11.68 -4.29
CA ILE A 285 -1.09 -11.10 -5.31
C ILE A 285 -0.40 -12.23 -6.09
N TYR A 286 -0.47 -12.15 -7.40
CA TYR A 286 0.21 -13.06 -8.30
C TYR A 286 1.16 -12.28 -9.18
N ILE A 287 2.43 -12.67 -9.14
CA ILE A 287 3.52 -12.03 -9.87
C ILE A 287 3.98 -13.00 -10.94
N ASP A 288 3.63 -12.72 -12.19
CA ASP A 288 3.99 -13.53 -13.35
C ASP A 288 5.36 -13.07 -13.88
N THR A 289 6.36 -13.91 -13.66
CA THR A 289 7.74 -13.63 -14.08
C THR A 289 7.98 -13.87 -15.57
N LYS A 290 7.09 -14.59 -16.25
CA LYS A 290 7.20 -14.86 -17.70
C LYS A 290 6.59 -13.74 -18.53
N ASN A 291 5.40 -13.28 -18.13
CA ASN A 291 4.69 -12.23 -18.85
C ASN A 291 4.92 -10.84 -18.23
N TYR A 292 5.70 -10.74 -17.14
CA TYR A 292 5.98 -9.50 -16.41
C TYR A 292 4.71 -8.75 -16.00
N ARG A 293 3.81 -9.44 -15.28
CA ARG A 293 2.54 -8.85 -14.81
C ARG A 293 2.27 -9.17 -13.36
N ILE A 294 1.69 -8.18 -12.66
CA ILE A 294 1.19 -8.32 -11.29
C ILE A 294 -0.32 -8.26 -11.32
N LYS A 295 -0.97 -9.30 -10.80
CA LYS A 295 -2.42 -9.37 -10.67
C LYS A 295 -2.81 -9.49 -9.20
N ALA A 296 -3.83 -8.73 -8.80
CA ALA A 296 -4.31 -8.68 -7.42
C ALA A 296 -5.80 -9.00 -7.35
N TYR A 297 -6.18 -9.89 -6.43
CA TYR A 297 -7.55 -10.37 -6.27
C TYR A 297 -8.00 -10.30 -4.82
N SER A 298 -9.28 -10.01 -4.62
CA SER A 298 -9.94 -10.21 -3.33
C SER A 298 -10.22 -11.71 -3.09
N ASP A 299 -10.67 -12.06 -1.88
CA ASP A 299 -11.06 -13.44 -1.58
C ASP A 299 -12.38 -13.86 -2.25
N GLN A 300 -13.11 -12.88 -2.78
CA GLN A 300 -14.43 -13.08 -3.40
C GLN A 300 -14.39 -13.02 -4.92
N ASP A 301 -13.29 -12.55 -5.52
CA ASP A 301 -13.18 -12.42 -6.97
C ASP A 301 -13.20 -13.79 -7.64
N GLU A 302 -13.99 -13.91 -8.70
CA GLU A 302 -13.92 -15.03 -9.61
C GLU A 302 -12.64 -14.89 -10.43
N ARG A 303 -11.74 -15.87 -10.28
CA ARG A 303 -10.40 -15.84 -10.88
C ARG A 303 -10.42 -16.41 -12.29
N ASP A 304 -11.27 -15.89 -13.17
CA ASP A 304 -11.39 -16.41 -14.54
C ASP A 304 -10.16 -16.10 -15.41
N ASP A 305 -9.40 -15.07 -15.07
CA ASP A 305 -8.25 -14.59 -15.85
C ASP A 305 -6.92 -15.31 -15.58
N PHE A 306 -6.95 -16.44 -14.86
CA PHE A 306 -5.74 -17.22 -14.57
C PHE A 306 -5.28 -18.12 -15.73
N ASP A 307 -6.01 -18.16 -16.83
CA ASP A 307 -5.73 -19.02 -17.98
C ASP A 307 -4.46 -18.62 -18.77
N GLY A 308 -3.41 -18.21 -18.14
CA GLY A 308 -2.18 -17.81 -18.82
C GLY A 308 -0.97 -17.62 -17.92
N MET A 309 -1.12 -17.76 -16.61
CA MET A 309 -0.01 -17.64 -15.71
C MET A 309 0.76 -18.97 -15.65
N ALA A 310 1.90 -19.02 -16.33
CA ALA A 310 2.70 -20.25 -16.42
C ALA A 310 3.62 -20.46 -15.21
N SER A 311 4.24 -19.40 -14.69
CA SER A 311 5.14 -19.49 -13.54
C SER A 311 5.36 -18.10 -12.90
N GLY A 312 5.61 -18.10 -11.60
CA GLY A 312 5.87 -16.87 -10.86
C GLY A 312 5.72 -17.03 -9.36
N TYR A 313 5.24 -15.99 -8.70
CA TYR A 313 5.12 -15.94 -7.25
C TYR A 313 3.70 -15.59 -6.80
N TYR A 314 3.30 -16.20 -5.70
CA TYR A 314 2.10 -15.83 -4.97
C TYR A 314 2.49 -15.17 -3.66
N LEU A 315 1.86 -14.04 -3.36
CA LEU A 315 1.96 -13.37 -2.08
C LEU A 315 0.55 -13.23 -1.48
N ARG A 316 0.38 -13.66 -0.25
CA ARG A 316 -0.77 -13.26 0.55
C ARG A 316 -0.37 -12.08 1.41
N ILE A 317 -1.04 -10.97 1.20
CA ILE A 317 -0.75 -9.72 1.88
C ILE A 317 -1.91 -9.28 2.76
N GLN A 318 -1.61 -8.48 3.79
CA GLN A 318 -2.62 -7.87 4.65
C GLN A 318 -2.19 -6.45 5.01
N LYS A 319 -3.18 -5.55 5.13
CA LYS A 319 -2.96 -4.20 5.66
C LYS A 319 -3.03 -4.22 7.17
N GLY A 320 -1.88 -4.10 7.81
CA GLY A 320 -1.73 -3.75 9.22
C GLY A 320 -1.39 -2.27 9.39
N LYS A 321 -0.58 -1.93 10.38
CA LYS A 321 0.11 -0.63 10.43
C LYS A 321 1.09 -0.47 9.29
N GLU A 322 1.70 -1.58 8.92
CA GLU A 322 2.62 -1.76 7.79
C GLU A 322 2.06 -2.86 6.89
N LEU A 323 2.63 -3.05 5.71
CA LEU A 323 2.29 -4.20 4.87
C LEU A 323 2.79 -5.49 5.53
N GLU A 324 1.89 -6.44 5.71
CA GLU A 324 2.20 -7.78 6.20
C GLU A 324 2.14 -8.78 5.05
N ILE A 325 3.23 -9.51 4.82
CA ILE A 325 3.26 -10.64 3.89
C ILE A 325 3.07 -11.90 4.71
N GLN A 326 1.88 -12.48 4.66
CA GLN A 326 1.48 -13.64 5.45
C GLN A 326 1.95 -14.95 4.84
N ILE A 327 1.90 -15.04 3.51
CA ILE A 327 2.38 -16.19 2.74
C ILE A 327 3.14 -15.69 1.53
N GLN A 328 4.19 -16.43 1.22
CA GLN A 328 5.01 -16.27 0.04
C GLN A 328 5.28 -17.67 -0.52
N ASP A 329 4.96 -17.88 -1.80
CA ASP A 329 5.13 -19.18 -2.43
C ASP A 329 5.44 -19.07 -3.93
N ASN A 330 6.08 -20.12 -4.47
CA ASN A 330 6.33 -20.25 -5.90
C ASN A 330 5.15 -20.94 -6.58
N ILE A 331 4.79 -20.46 -7.75
CA ILE A 331 3.80 -21.09 -8.62
C ILE A 331 4.52 -21.59 -9.85
N VAL A 332 4.34 -22.87 -10.16
CA VAL A 332 4.88 -23.51 -11.35
C VAL A 332 3.70 -24.06 -12.15
N ASP A 333 3.55 -23.60 -13.39
CA ASP A 333 2.53 -24.06 -14.36
C ASP A 333 1.11 -24.15 -13.77
N TYR A 334 0.68 -23.10 -13.05
CA TYR A 334 -0.68 -23.07 -12.51
C TYR A 334 -1.72 -23.03 -13.63
N GLN A 335 -2.64 -23.99 -13.59
CA GLN A 335 -3.80 -24.04 -14.46
C GLN A 335 -5.07 -24.07 -13.61
N ASN A 336 -5.93 -23.05 -13.77
CA ASN A 336 -7.22 -23.03 -13.08
C ASN A 336 -8.16 -24.10 -13.65
N ARG A 337 -8.05 -24.39 -14.96
CA ARG A 337 -8.88 -25.37 -15.64
C ARG A 337 -8.44 -26.80 -15.28
N LEU A 338 -9.40 -27.63 -14.96
CA LEU A 338 -9.15 -29.04 -14.65
C LEU A 338 -8.94 -29.84 -15.93
N LYS A 339 -8.08 -30.85 -15.89
CA LYS A 339 -7.92 -31.85 -17.00
C LYS A 339 -9.17 -32.68 -17.19
N THR A 340 -9.90 -32.98 -16.10
CA THR A 340 -11.16 -33.67 -16.08
C THR A 340 -12.13 -32.96 -15.19
N ASN A 341 -13.38 -32.83 -15.60
CA ASN A 341 -14.41 -32.19 -14.83
C ASN A 341 -14.65 -32.91 -13.50
N PHE A 342 -14.88 -32.15 -12.44
CA PHE A 342 -15.27 -32.67 -11.14
C PHE A 342 -16.80 -32.68 -11.03
N GLU A 343 -17.39 -33.87 -10.79
CA GLU A 343 -18.84 -34.01 -10.62
C GLU A 343 -19.17 -34.26 -9.14
N TYR A 344 -19.66 -33.22 -8.47
CA TYR A 344 -19.95 -33.27 -7.03
C TYR A 344 -21.12 -34.20 -6.71
N MET A 345 -22.15 -34.22 -7.52
CA MET A 345 -23.37 -35.01 -7.34
C MET A 345 -23.12 -36.53 -7.25
N LYS A 346 -21.99 -37.02 -7.76
CA LYS A 346 -21.63 -38.46 -7.65
C LYS A 346 -21.32 -38.89 -6.20
N PHE A 347 -21.08 -37.96 -5.30
CA PHE A 347 -20.61 -38.25 -3.95
C PHE A 347 -21.64 -37.94 -2.86
N ILE A 348 -22.85 -37.51 -3.24
CA ILE A 348 -23.88 -37.12 -2.29
C ILE A 348 -25.11 -37.97 -2.54
N SER A 349 -25.53 -38.74 -1.51
CA SER A 349 -26.91 -39.23 -1.39
C SER A 349 -27.69 -38.26 -0.52
N ILE A 350 -28.17 -37.17 -1.11
CA ILE A 350 -29.03 -36.21 -0.42
C ILE A 350 -30.42 -36.32 -1.04
N ASP A 351 -31.43 -36.53 -0.21
CA ASP A 351 -32.83 -36.36 -0.59
C ASP A 351 -33.12 -34.87 -0.80
N ILE A 352 -32.89 -34.42 -2.03
CA ILE A 352 -33.21 -33.03 -2.44
C ILE A 352 -34.62 -33.08 -3.03
N LYS A 353 -35.50 -32.19 -2.53
CA LYS A 353 -36.83 -32.03 -3.10
C LYS A 353 -36.72 -31.70 -4.59
N GLU A 354 -37.54 -32.37 -5.40
CA GLU A 354 -37.49 -32.30 -6.88
C GLU A 354 -37.56 -30.83 -7.42
N ASP A 355 -38.32 -29.96 -6.76
CA ASP A 355 -38.46 -28.55 -7.10
C ASP A 355 -37.16 -27.74 -6.92
N LYS A 356 -36.25 -28.16 -6.03
CA LYS A 356 -34.95 -27.56 -5.76
C LYS A 356 -33.77 -28.18 -6.49
N LEU A 357 -34.00 -29.35 -7.11
CA LEU A 357 -32.95 -30.11 -7.80
C LEU A 357 -32.29 -29.31 -8.96
N PRO A 358 -33.01 -28.57 -9.81
CA PRO A 358 -32.42 -27.82 -10.89
C PRO A 358 -31.51 -26.66 -10.40
N GLU A 359 -31.91 -25.99 -9.33
CA GLU A 359 -31.14 -24.90 -8.73
C GLU A 359 -29.88 -25.44 -8.03
N PHE A 360 -30.00 -26.57 -7.33
CA PHE A 360 -28.89 -27.28 -6.71
C PHE A 360 -27.92 -27.84 -7.76
N ALA A 361 -28.40 -28.47 -8.80
CA ALA A 361 -27.56 -28.99 -9.87
C ALA A 361 -26.80 -27.89 -10.62
N LYS A 362 -27.43 -26.73 -10.82
CA LYS A 362 -26.76 -25.56 -11.41
C LYS A 362 -25.63 -25.05 -10.53
N LYS A 363 -25.82 -25.08 -9.20
CA LYS A 363 -24.85 -24.56 -8.23
C LYS A 363 -23.77 -25.56 -7.84
N TYR A 364 -24.08 -26.86 -7.77
CA TYR A 364 -23.22 -27.90 -7.21
C TYR A 364 -23.03 -29.13 -8.14
N GLY A 365 -23.21 -28.98 -9.43
CA GLY A 365 -23.19 -30.08 -10.39
C GLY A 365 -21.79 -30.46 -10.86
N VAL A 366 -21.37 -29.88 -11.97
CA VAL A 366 -20.11 -30.19 -12.66
C VAL A 366 -19.21 -28.95 -12.68
N TYR A 367 -17.95 -29.14 -12.37
CA TYR A 367 -16.96 -28.06 -12.28
C TYR A 367 -15.77 -28.36 -13.20
N ASP A 368 -15.38 -27.38 -13.97
CA ASP A 368 -14.19 -27.41 -14.83
C ASP A 368 -13.04 -26.55 -14.27
N LYS A 369 -13.31 -25.77 -13.20
CA LYS A 369 -12.34 -24.85 -12.60
C LYS A 369 -12.06 -25.17 -11.13
N ARG A 370 -10.79 -25.01 -10.72
CA ARG A 370 -10.33 -25.19 -9.32
C ARG A 370 -10.95 -24.19 -8.38
N THR A 371 -11.06 -22.92 -8.83
CA THR A 371 -11.67 -21.87 -8.02
C THR A 371 -13.12 -22.17 -7.67
N SER A 372 -13.88 -22.78 -8.59
CA SER A 372 -15.25 -23.22 -8.36
C SER A 372 -15.32 -24.34 -7.32
N ILE A 373 -14.37 -25.31 -7.37
CA ILE A 373 -14.27 -26.34 -6.33
C ILE A 373 -13.90 -25.72 -4.97
N GLY A 374 -13.03 -24.72 -4.95
CA GLY A 374 -12.71 -23.99 -3.71
C GLY A 374 -13.93 -23.30 -3.10
N THR A 375 -14.80 -22.73 -3.93
CA THR A 375 -16.08 -22.17 -3.48
C THR A 375 -17.00 -23.25 -2.91
N LEU A 376 -17.13 -24.37 -3.61
CA LEU A 376 -17.90 -25.53 -3.16
C LEU A 376 -17.42 -26.01 -1.78
N ILE A 377 -16.11 -26.22 -1.62
CA ILE A 377 -15.53 -26.67 -0.34
C ILE A 377 -15.83 -25.68 0.77
N ASN A 378 -15.64 -24.38 0.52
CA ASN A 378 -15.93 -23.32 1.50
C ASN A 378 -17.40 -23.33 1.93
N GLU A 379 -18.33 -23.51 1.00
CA GLU A 379 -19.77 -23.50 1.30
C GLU A 379 -20.23 -24.76 2.03
N ILE A 380 -19.84 -25.93 1.56
CA ILE A 380 -20.40 -27.20 2.05
C ILE A 380 -19.71 -27.68 3.32
N PHE A 381 -18.38 -27.69 3.36
CA PHE A 381 -17.65 -28.26 4.49
C PHE A 381 -17.36 -27.24 5.59
N PHE A 382 -17.40 -25.96 5.27
CA PHE A 382 -16.99 -24.90 6.20
C PHE A 382 -18.01 -23.78 6.36
N SER A 383 -19.25 -23.98 5.91
CA SER A 383 -20.36 -23.02 6.10
C SER A 383 -20.00 -21.58 5.73
N LYS A 384 -19.19 -21.40 4.70
CA LYS A 384 -18.62 -20.12 4.20
C LYS A 384 -17.56 -19.46 5.10
N PHE A 385 -17.15 -20.11 6.19
CA PHE A 385 -16.18 -19.54 7.13
C PHE A 385 -14.71 -19.79 6.73
N LEU A 386 -14.39 -20.71 5.82
CA LEU A 386 -13.00 -21.07 5.52
C LEU A 386 -12.20 -19.89 4.95
N ARG A 387 -12.71 -19.23 3.92
CA ARG A 387 -11.99 -18.15 3.22
C ARG A 387 -11.71 -16.95 4.10
N THR A 388 -12.66 -16.57 4.95
CA THR A 388 -12.53 -15.42 5.86
C THR A 388 -11.61 -15.72 7.04
N ASN A 389 -11.31 -17.01 7.30
CA ASN A 389 -10.52 -17.45 8.45
C ASN A 389 -9.18 -18.11 8.08
N TYR A 390 -8.74 -18.04 6.82
CA TYR A 390 -7.44 -18.60 6.41
C TYR A 390 -6.27 -18.13 7.29
N PHE A 391 -6.29 -16.86 7.71
CA PHE A 391 -5.16 -16.20 8.39
C PHE A 391 -5.52 -15.61 9.76
N ILE A 392 -6.76 -15.80 10.22
CA ILE A 392 -7.18 -15.31 11.54
C ILE A 392 -6.58 -16.23 12.61
N ASP A 393 -6.03 -15.64 13.69
CA ASP A 393 -5.57 -16.42 14.82
C ASP A 393 -6.71 -17.27 15.41
N ALA A 394 -6.39 -18.47 15.88
CA ALA A 394 -7.38 -19.38 16.41
C ALA A 394 -8.22 -18.78 17.54
N ASN A 395 -7.62 -17.89 18.35
CA ASN A 395 -8.28 -17.21 19.44
C ASN A 395 -9.21 -16.09 18.99
N ASP A 396 -8.96 -15.51 17.81
CA ASP A 396 -9.71 -14.37 17.26
C ASP A 396 -10.85 -14.79 16.31
N MET A 397 -11.00 -16.10 16.07
CA MET A 397 -12.05 -16.62 15.20
C MET A 397 -13.45 -16.48 15.83
N SER A 398 -14.32 -15.70 15.19
CA SER A 398 -15.72 -15.47 15.60
C SER A 398 -16.65 -16.63 15.20
N ILE A 399 -16.21 -17.89 15.38
CA ILE A 399 -16.98 -19.10 15.05
C ILE A 399 -17.45 -19.76 16.34
N LYS A 400 -18.79 -19.85 16.52
CA LYS A 400 -19.41 -20.41 17.74
C LYS A 400 -19.31 -21.94 17.77
N ASP A 401 -19.41 -22.59 16.62
CA ASP A 401 -19.29 -24.03 16.50
C ASP A 401 -17.83 -24.46 16.68
N SER A 402 -17.56 -25.18 17.77
CA SER A 402 -16.21 -25.61 18.12
C SER A 402 -15.65 -26.64 17.16
N VAL A 403 -16.48 -27.53 16.60
CA VAL A 403 -16.05 -28.55 15.64
C VAL A 403 -15.68 -27.89 14.31
N LEU A 404 -16.52 -26.98 13.82
CA LEU A 404 -16.25 -26.22 12.62
C LEU A 404 -14.96 -25.40 12.76
N ARG A 405 -14.78 -24.71 13.90
CA ARG A 405 -13.57 -23.94 14.20
C ARG A 405 -12.32 -24.83 14.18
N GLN A 406 -12.38 -25.99 14.82
CA GLN A 406 -11.27 -26.93 14.84
C GLN A 406 -10.94 -27.47 13.44
N ASN A 407 -11.95 -27.82 12.65
CA ASN A 407 -11.76 -28.25 11.27
C ASN A 407 -11.12 -27.16 10.40
N ILE A 408 -11.54 -25.92 10.55
CA ILE A 408 -10.90 -24.81 9.84
C ILE A 408 -9.42 -24.68 10.21
N ILE A 409 -9.09 -24.70 11.49
CA ILE A 409 -7.70 -24.61 11.97
C ILE A 409 -6.85 -25.75 11.39
N MET A 410 -7.38 -26.97 11.38
CA MET A 410 -6.65 -28.14 10.88
C MET A 410 -6.43 -28.12 9.37
N TYR A 411 -7.43 -27.72 8.61
CA TYR A 411 -7.42 -27.93 7.15
C TYR A 411 -7.17 -26.67 6.33
N ARG A 412 -7.31 -25.47 6.89
CA ARG A 412 -7.20 -24.21 6.13
C ARG A 412 -5.90 -24.07 5.34
N ASN A 413 -4.76 -24.41 5.93
CA ASN A 413 -3.46 -24.31 5.27
C ASN A 413 -3.30 -25.31 4.13
N ILE A 414 -3.74 -26.56 4.36
CA ILE A 414 -3.66 -27.63 3.36
C ILE A 414 -4.55 -27.30 2.16
N ILE A 415 -5.76 -26.80 2.43
CA ILE A 415 -6.71 -26.43 1.38
C ILE A 415 -6.18 -25.23 0.59
N LEU A 416 -5.69 -24.20 1.27
CA LEU A 416 -5.13 -23.02 0.62
C LEU A 416 -3.95 -23.39 -0.29
N ILE A 417 -2.99 -24.16 0.22
CA ILE A 417 -1.83 -24.63 -0.55
C ILE A 417 -2.27 -25.50 -1.72
N GLY A 418 -3.25 -26.37 -1.51
CA GLY A 418 -3.80 -27.22 -2.56
C GLY A 418 -4.39 -26.45 -3.73
N PHE A 419 -5.05 -25.32 -3.47
CA PHE A 419 -5.59 -24.44 -4.52
C PHE A 419 -4.53 -23.56 -5.18
N ILE A 420 -3.49 -23.18 -4.45
CA ILE A 420 -2.40 -22.34 -5.00
C ILE A 420 -1.42 -23.20 -5.82
N LYS A 421 -1.10 -24.42 -5.38
CA LYS A 421 0.00 -25.25 -5.92
C LYS A 421 -0.41 -26.45 -6.76
N GLU A 422 -1.64 -26.59 -7.19
CA GLU A 422 -2.11 -27.79 -7.91
C GLU A 422 -2.18 -29.11 -7.11
N LEU A 423 -1.96 -29.10 -5.80
CA LEU A 423 -1.95 -30.29 -4.96
C LEU A 423 -3.34 -30.84 -4.61
N ILE A 424 -4.30 -30.85 -5.56
CA ILE A 424 -5.62 -31.49 -5.38
C ILE A 424 -5.47 -32.99 -5.05
N ILE A 425 -4.37 -33.64 -5.47
CA ILE A 425 -4.06 -35.01 -5.17
C ILE A 425 -4.03 -35.31 -3.65
N ILE A 426 -3.62 -34.34 -2.83
CA ILE A 426 -3.58 -34.49 -1.37
C ILE A 426 -4.99 -34.54 -0.78
N LEU A 427 -5.91 -33.71 -1.26
CA LEU A 427 -7.29 -33.67 -0.80
C LEU A 427 -8.03 -35.00 -1.09
N VAL A 428 -7.73 -35.67 -2.20
CA VAL A 428 -8.33 -36.95 -2.56
C VAL A 428 -7.73 -38.10 -1.74
N LYS A 429 -6.43 -38.06 -1.42
CA LYS A 429 -5.80 -39.13 -0.59
C LYS A 429 -6.17 -39.05 0.89
N GLN A 430 -6.43 -37.86 1.43
CA GLN A 430 -6.88 -37.72 2.83
C GLN A 430 -8.38 -38.05 3.04
N LYS A 431 -9.16 -38.21 1.97
CA LYS A 431 -10.57 -38.62 2.06
C LYS A 431 -10.80 -39.95 2.76
N LYS A 432 -9.79 -40.81 2.83
CA LYS A 432 -9.88 -42.08 3.59
C LYS A 432 -9.89 -41.88 5.11
N ASN A 433 -9.56 -40.71 5.61
CA ASN A 433 -9.50 -40.41 7.05
C ASN A 433 -10.59 -39.44 7.51
N LEU A 434 -11.50 -38.98 6.62
CA LEU A 434 -12.57 -37.99 6.89
C LEU A 434 -13.98 -38.61 6.84
N LEU A 435 -14.10 -39.89 6.55
CA LEU A 435 -15.28 -40.75 6.70
C LEU A 435 -14.97 -41.80 7.78
#